data_12de77d186e721d0a1cf06ec5f1fc72b
#
_entry.id   12de77d186e721d0a1cf06ec5f1fc72b
#
_cell.length_a   1.000
_cell.length_b   1.000
_cell.length_c   1.000
_cell.angle_alpha   90.00
_cell.angle_beta   90.00
_cell.angle_gamma   90.00
#
_symmetry.space_group_name_H-M   'P 1'
#
loop_
_entity.id
_entity.type
_entity.pdbx_description
1 polymer ?
#
loop_
_entity_poly.entity_id
_entity_poly.type
_entity_poly.pdbx_seq_one_letter_code
_entity_poly.pdbx_strand_id
1 'polypeptide(L)'
;MNGDTAVIRAATWNLWWLFGEDWHRRERGIVATLERWDPDIVGLQECWALGDRTQADALGEELGLYAAFAEPALPPVPDPVEHPDQIGVRMGLGLLSRWPVTSVTAQPLASAGRGLVALDARIDHPNGSLRVIVGVTSWERDRLAERAAQLRSLGDLACDAQRDGPLPVFVLADLNTDFRSPDLAELGTRLTDTWGAVNGAKPADPRTYSAQNRFASDAAELQFNRRIDHVLVRPGSPEHPVRIAGSRIVRDEFDGLPPSDHYLVVSDVELS
;
A
#
# COMPACT_ATOMS: atom_id res chain seq x y z
N MET A 1 13.69 32.42 -9.67
CA MET A 1 12.82 31.47 -10.43
C MET A 1 12.01 30.76 -9.38
N ASN A 2 10.70 31.04 -9.33
CA ASN A 2 9.79 30.27 -8.49
C ASN A 2 9.68 28.87 -9.13
N GLY A 3 10.45 27.92 -8.63
CA GLY A 3 10.26 26.53 -9.01
C GLY A 3 8.88 26.12 -8.53
N ASP A 4 7.99 25.70 -9.44
CA ASP A 4 6.75 25.05 -9.06
C ASP A 4 7.12 23.85 -8.20
N THR A 5 6.68 23.88 -6.95
CA THR A 5 6.86 22.76 -6.02
C THR A 5 6.05 21.59 -6.58
N ALA A 6 6.73 20.55 -7.05
CA ALA A 6 6.04 19.36 -7.53
C ALA A 6 5.43 18.61 -6.34
N VAL A 7 4.18 18.21 -6.46
CA VAL A 7 3.47 17.42 -5.45
C VAL A 7 3.28 16.02 -6.01
N ILE A 8 3.65 15.00 -5.22
CA ILE A 8 3.30 13.61 -5.50
C ILE A 8 2.17 13.21 -4.53
N ARG A 9 1.02 12.86 -5.09
CA ARG A 9 -0.08 12.25 -4.34
C ARG A 9 0.11 10.74 -4.32
N ALA A 10 0.57 10.24 -3.18
CA ALA A 10 0.80 8.82 -2.96
C ALA A 10 -0.35 8.20 -2.17
N ALA A 11 -0.72 6.98 -2.54
CA ALA A 11 -1.78 6.26 -1.84
C ALA A 11 -1.40 4.79 -1.57
N THR A 12 -1.98 4.20 -0.53
CA THR A 12 -1.94 2.75 -0.27
C THR A 12 -3.32 2.22 0.05
N TRP A 13 -3.63 1.05 -0.46
CA TRP A 13 -4.93 0.42 -0.23
C TRP A 13 -4.87 -1.09 -0.32
N ASN A 14 -5.25 -1.79 0.73
CA ASN A 14 -5.56 -3.21 0.70
C ASN A 14 -6.94 -3.37 0.04
N LEU A 15 -7.05 -4.16 -1.04
CA LEU A 15 -8.26 -4.31 -1.85
C LEU A 15 -9.12 -5.50 -1.45
N TRP A 16 -8.66 -6.29 -0.46
CA TRP A 16 -9.41 -7.42 0.06
C TRP A 16 -9.75 -8.49 -0.98
N TRP A 17 -8.85 -8.70 -1.92
CA TRP A 17 -8.91 -9.74 -2.96
C TRP A 17 -10.36 -10.05 -3.43
N LEU A 18 -10.72 -11.32 -3.60
CA LEU A 18 -12.07 -11.81 -3.89
C LEU A 18 -12.78 -12.34 -2.64
N PHE A 19 -12.42 -11.84 -1.45
CA PHE A 19 -13.10 -12.21 -0.22
C PHE A 19 -14.48 -11.57 -0.11
N GLY A 20 -15.35 -12.21 0.65
CA GLY A 20 -16.68 -11.73 0.90
C GLY A 20 -17.61 -11.75 -0.32
N GLU A 21 -18.80 -11.22 -0.12
CA GLU A 21 -19.80 -11.08 -1.16
C GLU A 21 -19.59 -9.78 -1.98
N ASP A 22 -20.22 -9.71 -3.15
CA ASP A 22 -20.28 -8.48 -3.97
C ASP A 22 -18.93 -7.95 -4.48
N TRP A 23 -17.88 -8.76 -4.61
CA TRP A 23 -16.56 -8.29 -5.04
C TRP A 23 -16.58 -7.53 -6.39
N HIS A 24 -17.46 -7.88 -7.33
CA HIS A 24 -17.69 -7.14 -8.58
C HIS A 24 -18.20 -5.71 -8.36
N ARG A 25 -19.07 -5.51 -7.35
CA ARG A 25 -19.53 -4.16 -6.98
C ARG A 25 -18.43 -3.37 -6.29
N ARG A 26 -17.61 -4.04 -5.47
CA ARG A 26 -16.46 -3.44 -4.83
C ARG A 26 -15.44 -2.94 -5.85
N GLU A 27 -15.18 -3.69 -6.93
CA GLU A 27 -14.29 -3.24 -8.02
C GLU A 27 -14.73 -1.90 -8.60
N ARG A 28 -16.01 -1.71 -8.91
CA ARG A 28 -16.51 -0.42 -9.37
C ARG A 28 -16.31 0.69 -8.34
N GLY A 29 -16.48 0.37 -7.07
CA GLY A 29 -16.21 1.29 -5.97
C GLY A 29 -14.73 1.65 -5.83
N ILE A 30 -13.83 0.68 -6.08
CA ILE A 30 -12.37 0.92 -6.11
C ILE A 30 -12.03 1.91 -7.22
N VAL A 31 -12.50 1.68 -8.44
CA VAL A 31 -12.30 2.59 -9.58
C VAL A 31 -12.82 3.99 -9.26
N ALA A 32 -14.08 4.11 -8.86
CA ALA A 32 -14.71 5.40 -8.57
C ALA A 32 -13.98 6.17 -7.45
N THR A 33 -13.44 5.46 -6.45
CA THR A 33 -12.65 6.06 -5.37
C THR A 33 -11.30 6.56 -5.89
N LEU A 34 -10.59 5.75 -6.70
CA LEU A 34 -9.31 6.15 -7.28
C LEU A 34 -9.45 7.31 -8.27
N GLU A 35 -10.48 7.32 -9.11
CA GLU A 35 -10.80 8.46 -9.98
C GLU A 35 -11.04 9.75 -9.18
N ARG A 36 -11.83 9.66 -8.11
CA ARG A 36 -12.16 10.82 -7.27
C ARG A 36 -10.96 11.42 -6.57
N TRP A 37 -10.06 10.58 -6.06
CA TRP A 37 -8.89 11.04 -5.31
C TRP A 37 -7.67 11.30 -6.17
N ASP A 38 -7.66 10.80 -7.39
CA ASP A 38 -6.66 11.04 -8.45
C ASP A 38 -5.21 10.95 -7.93
N PRO A 39 -4.79 9.81 -7.34
CA PRO A 39 -3.43 9.65 -6.87
C PRO A 39 -2.46 9.47 -8.05
N ASP A 40 -1.21 9.94 -7.86
CA ASP A 40 -0.14 9.78 -8.85
C ASP A 40 0.51 8.40 -8.77
N ILE A 41 0.61 7.84 -7.55
CA ILE A 41 1.10 6.50 -7.29
C ILE A 41 0.20 5.79 -6.27
N VAL A 42 -0.11 4.52 -6.49
CA VAL A 42 -0.95 3.71 -5.61
C VAL A 42 -0.29 2.36 -5.36
N GLY A 43 0.06 2.07 -4.11
CA GLY A 43 0.40 0.71 -3.68
C GLY A 43 -0.86 -0.05 -3.30
N LEU A 44 -1.04 -1.22 -3.89
CA LEU A 44 -2.22 -2.06 -3.70
C LEU A 44 -1.80 -3.39 -3.06
N GLN A 45 -2.51 -3.81 -2.01
CA GLN A 45 -2.33 -5.10 -1.38
C GLN A 45 -3.56 -5.97 -1.67
N GLU A 46 -3.37 -7.28 -1.59
CA GLU A 46 -4.41 -8.28 -1.85
C GLU A 46 -5.07 -8.11 -3.23
N CYS A 47 -4.26 -7.89 -4.26
CA CYS A 47 -4.71 -7.86 -5.65
C CYS A 47 -4.88 -9.27 -6.21
N TRP A 48 -5.95 -9.50 -6.95
CA TRP A 48 -6.13 -10.77 -7.67
C TRP A 48 -5.26 -10.85 -8.93
N ALA A 49 -4.88 -12.09 -9.30
CA ALA A 49 -4.28 -12.44 -10.58
C ALA A 49 -4.88 -13.74 -11.11
N LEU A 50 -5.33 -13.73 -12.37
CA LEU A 50 -5.91 -14.89 -13.07
C LEU A 50 -5.27 -15.03 -14.45
N GLY A 51 -4.61 -16.16 -14.70
CA GLY A 51 -3.78 -16.30 -15.89
C GLY A 51 -2.69 -15.23 -15.94
N ASP A 52 -2.63 -14.50 -17.04
CA ASP A 52 -1.67 -13.40 -17.27
C ASP A 52 -2.26 -12.02 -16.90
N ARG A 53 -3.52 -11.94 -16.48
CA ARG A 53 -4.18 -10.68 -16.13
C ARG A 53 -4.20 -10.48 -14.61
N THR A 54 -3.89 -9.26 -14.19
CA THR A 54 -3.92 -8.87 -12.78
C THR A 54 -4.94 -7.77 -12.54
N GLN A 55 -5.35 -7.58 -11.29
CA GLN A 55 -6.21 -6.46 -10.89
C GLN A 55 -5.50 -5.12 -11.12
N ALA A 56 -4.17 -5.06 -10.93
CA ALA A 56 -3.41 -3.86 -11.23
C ALA A 56 -3.50 -3.50 -12.73
N ASP A 57 -3.41 -4.49 -13.65
CA ASP A 57 -3.58 -4.25 -15.08
C ASP A 57 -4.98 -3.74 -15.40
N ALA A 58 -6.01 -4.37 -14.84
CA ALA A 58 -7.40 -3.98 -15.07
C ALA A 58 -7.68 -2.54 -14.60
N LEU A 59 -7.21 -2.17 -13.41
CA LEU A 59 -7.33 -0.82 -12.87
C LEU A 59 -6.50 0.19 -13.68
N GLY A 60 -5.27 -0.19 -14.08
CA GLY A 60 -4.41 0.65 -14.91
C GLY A 60 -5.03 0.98 -16.26
N GLU A 61 -5.62 -0.01 -16.94
CA GLU A 61 -6.34 0.16 -18.20
C GLU A 61 -7.52 1.12 -18.05
N GLU A 62 -8.34 0.96 -17.00
CA GLU A 62 -9.54 1.77 -16.78
C GLU A 62 -9.21 3.21 -16.36
N LEU A 63 -8.18 3.41 -15.54
CA LEU A 63 -7.78 4.71 -15.01
C LEU A 63 -6.73 5.43 -15.89
N GLY A 64 -6.22 4.79 -16.94
CA GLY A 64 -5.16 5.35 -17.78
C GLY A 64 -3.82 5.46 -17.06
N LEU A 65 -3.51 4.54 -16.15
CA LEU A 65 -2.28 4.48 -15.35
C LEU A 65 -1.39 3.31 -15.79
N TYR A 66 -0.09 3.46 -15.59
CA TYR A 66 0.84 2.34 -15.71
C TYR A 66 0.67 1.41 -14.52
N ALA A 67 0.75 0.10 -14.77
CA ALA A 67 0.56 -0.94 -13.76
C ALA A 67 1.80 -1.82 -13.61
N ALA A 68 1.96 -2.37 -12.40
CA ALA A 68 2.92 -3.43 -12.11
C ALA A 68 2.34 -4.37 -11.05
N PHE A 69 2.84 -5.62 -11.03
CA PHE A 69 2.36 -6.63 -10.11
C PHE A 69 3.51 -7.53 -9.65
N ALA A 70 3.43 -8.01 -8.41
CA ALA A 70 4.33 -9.01 -7.85
C ALA A 70 3.58 -9.95 -6.90
N GLU A 71 3.98 -11.23 -6.91
CA GLU A 71 3.41 -12.27 -6.05
C GLU A 71 4.50 -13.24 -5.55
N PRO A 72 4.26 -14.04 -4.51
CA PRO A 72 3.04 -14.09 -3.69
C PRO A 72 2.99 -13.00 -2.61
N ALA A 73 1.77 -12.68 -2.16
CA ALA A 73 1.52 -11.80 -1.03
C ALA A 73 0.73 -12.52 0.09
N LEU A 74 0.32 -11.79 1.12
CA LEU A 74 -0.55 -12.26 2.19
C LEU A 74 -1.96 -11.67 2.05
N PRO A 75 -2.97 -12.35 2.61
CA PRO A 75 -2.96 -13.71 3.15
C PRO A 75 -2.75 -14.76 2.05
N PRO A 76 -2.48 -16.03 2.39
CA PRO A 76 -2.53 -17.08 1.39
C PRO A 76 -3.96 -17.24 0.85
N VAL A 77 -4.07 -17.60 -0.42
CA VAL A 77 -5.37 -17.93 -1.04
C VAL A 77 -6.02 -19.08 -0.25
N PRO A 78 -7.33 -19.02 0.04
CA PRO A 78 -8.04 -20.07 0.76
C PRO A 78 -7.91 -21.44 0.09
N ASP A 79 -7.66 -22.48 0.88
CA ASP A 79 -7.67 -23.87 0.44
C ASP A 79 -8.40 -24.73 1.49
N PRO A 80 -9.61 -25.25 1.17
CA PRO A 80 -10.33 -25.07 -0.10
C PRO A 80 -10.82 -23.63 -0.33
N VAL A 81 -11.08 -23.29 -1.59
CA VAL A 81 -11.67 -22.00 -1.94
C VAL A 81 -13.04 -21.81 -1.28
N GLU A 82 -13.36 -20.59 -0.90
CA GLU A 82 -14.63 -20.22 -0.26
C GLU A 82 -15.76 -20.00 -1.28
N HIS A 83 -15.38 -19.60 -2.51
CA HIS A 83 -16.32 -19.31 -3.60
C HIS A 83 -15.75 -19.76 -4.95
N PRO A 84 -16.61 -20.22 -5.90
CA PRO A 84 -16.15 -20.66 -7.24
C PRO A 84 -15.32 -19.64 -8.02
N ASP A 85 -15.56 -18.35 -7.84
CA ASP A 85 -14.82 -17.27 -8.53
C ASP A 85 -13.35 -17.22 -8.09
N GLN A 86 -12.99 -17.82 -6.97
CA GLN A 86 -11.62 -17.89 -6.44
C GLN A 86 -10.78 -19.00 -7.07
N ILE A 87 -11.41 -19.91 -7.87
CA ILE A 87 -10.69 -21.07 -8.44
C ILE A 87 -9.59 -20.61 -9.40
N GLY A 88 -8.35 -20.96 -9.08
CA GLY A 88 -7.17 -20.61 -9.90
C GLY A 88 -6.74 -19.15 -9.81
N VAL A 89 -7.37 -18.36 -8.95
CA VAL A 89 -7.01 -16.95 -8.73
C VAL A 89 -5.91 -16.87 -7.68
N ARG A 90 -4.81 -16.20 -8.04
CA ARG A 90 -3.66 -15.94 -7.16
C ARG A 90 -3.82 -14.58 -6.47
N MET A 91 -2.97 -14.30 -5.49
CA MET A 91 -2.96 -13.05 -4.74
C MET A 91 -1.57 -12.43 -4.76
N GLY A 92 -1.51 -11.11 -4.95
CA GLY A 92 -0.27 -10.38 -5.01
C GLY A 92 -0.39 -8.91 -4.60
N LEU A 93 0.67 -8.18 -4.92
CA LEU A 93 0.81 -6.74 -4.71
C LEU A 93 0.72 -6.03 -6.05
N GLY A 94 -0.04 -4.93 -6.11
CA GLY A 94 -0.14 -4.08 -7.29
C GLY A 94 0.53 -2.72 -7.06
N LEU A 95 0.94 -2.09 -8.14
CA LEU A 95 1.35 -0.69 -8.19
C LEU A 95 0.67 -0.04 -9.39
N LEU A 96 0.05 1.11 -9.16
CA LEU A 96 -0.40 2.00 -10.23
C LEU A 96 0.46 3.26 -10.21
N SER A 97 0.75 3.82 -11.39
CA SER A 97 1.56 5.03 -11.53
C SER A 97 1.09 5.89 -12.70
N ARG A 98 1.05 7.21 -12.50
CA ARG A 98 0.85 8.18 -13.57
C ARG A 98 1.99 8.19 -14.59
N TRP A 99 3.17 7.76 -14.18
CA TRP A 99 4.39 7.75 -14.99
C TRP A 99 4.85 6.33 -15.30
N PRO A 100 5.63 6.14 -16.37
CA PRO A 100 6.10 4.81 -16.77
C PRO A 100 6.81 4.07 -15.65
N VAL A 101 6.46 2.82 -15.42
CA VAL A 101 7.20 1.90 -14.55
C VAL A 101 8.33 1.27 -15.36
N THR A 102 9.57 1.60 -15.02
CA THR A 102 10.76 1.20 -15.81
C THR A 102 11.39 -0.10 -15.33
N SER A 103 11.19 -0.46 -14.08
CA SER A 103 11.60 -1.76 -13.56
C SER A 103 10.73 -2.19 -12.38
N VAL A 104 10.54 -3.50 -12.25
CA VAL A 104 9.83 -4.15 -11.15
C VAL A 104 10.63 -5.36 -10.69
N THR A 105 10.80 -5.49 -9.39
CA THR A 105 11.47 -6.64 -8.79
C THR A 105 10.64 -7.14 -7.60
N ALA A 106 10.36 -8.44 -7.56
CA ALA A 106 9.83 -9.10 -6.38
C ALA A 106 10.97 -9.35 -5.39
N GLN A 107 11.02 -8.59 -4.31
CA GLN A 107 12.05 -8.70 -3.27
C GLN A 107 11.59 -9.63 -2.16
N PRO A 108 12.31 -10.74 -1.90
CA PRO A 108 11.92 -11.66 -0.84
C PRO A 108 11.86 -10.98 0.53
N LEU A 109 10.78 -11.25 1.27
CA LEU A 109 10.64 -10.87 2.67
C LEU A 109 10.83 -12.09 3.58
N ALA A 110 11.25 -11.84 4.82
CA ALA A 110 11.31 -12.88 5.83
C ALA A 110 9.91 -13.50 6.01
N SER A 111 9.75 -14.80 5.75
CA SER A 111 8.40 -15.40 5.62
C SER A 111 8.26 -16.83 6.14
N ALA A 112 9.23 -17.32 6.92
CA ALA A 112 9.22 -18.70 7.46
C ALA A 112 8.81 -19.77 6.41
N GLY A 113 9.31 -19.60 5.16
CA GLY A 113 9.04 -20.53 4.05
C GLY A 113 7.79 -20.24 3.22
N ARG A 114 7.02 -19.17 3.49
CA ARG A 114 5.84 -18.79 2.69
C ARG A 114 6.18 -18.10 1.36
N GLY A 115 7.44 -17.73 1.15
CA GLY A 115 7.92 -17.15 -0.12
C GLY A 115 7.45 -15.71 -0.38
N LEU A 116 7.02 -14.98 0.64
CA LEU A 116 6.47 -13.63 0.51
C LEU A 116 7.45 -12.62 -0.09
N VAL A 117 6.92 -11.66 -0.86
CA VAL A 117 7.70 -10.62 -1.49
C VAL A 117 7.17 -9.21 -1.17
N ALA A 118 8.04 -8.22 -1.32
CA ALA A 118 7.66 -6.83 -1.56
C ALA A 118 7.84 -6.54 -3.06
N LEU A 119 6.97 -5.71 -3.63
CA LEU A 119 7.14 -5.16 -4.96
C LEU A 119 8.05 -3.93 -4.86
N ASP A 120 9.20 -3.95 -5.50
CA ASP A 120 10.16 -2.85 -5.59
C ASP A 120 10.21 -2.33 -7.02
N ALA A 121 9.73 -1.12 -7.26
CA ALA A 121 9.60 -0.53 -8.57
C ALA A 121 10.37 0.78 -8.71
N ARG A 122 10.81 1.05 -9.94
CA ARG A 122 11.29 2.36 -10.38
C ARG A 122 10.31 2.96 -11.37
N ILE A 123 10.06 4.25 -11.20
CA ILE A 123 9.13 5.04 -12.00
C ILE A 123 9.92 6.17 -12.64
N ASP A 124 9.67 6.43 -13.92
CA ASP A 124 10.27 7.52 -14.69
C ASP A 124 9.47 8.82 -14.48
N HIS A 125 9.69 9.43 -13.31
CA HIS A 125 9.07 10.71 -12.96
C HIS A 125 9.81 11.87 -13.66
N PRO A 126 9.12 12.96 -14.10
CA PRO A 126 9.76 14.07 -14.81
C PRO A 126 10.96 14.71 -14.10
N ASN A 127 11.00 14.66 -12.77
CA ASN A 127 12.10 15.21 -11.98
C ASN A 127 13.19 14.16 -11.64
N GLY A 128 13.14 12.97 -12.22
CA GLY A 128 14.12 11.92 -12.00
C GLY A 128 13.51 10.59 -11.56
N SER A 129 14.35 9.58 -11.33
CA SER A 129 13.88 8.26 -10.94
C SER A 129 13.25 8.28 -9.55
N LEU A 130 11.99 7.86 -9.48
CA LEU A 130 11.23 7.68 -8.25
C LEU A 130 11.19 6.19 -7.89
N ARG A 131 11.43 5.85 -6.63
CA ARG A 131 11.36 4.48 -6.15
C ARG A 131 10.14 4.27 -5.26
N VAL A 132 9.40 3.21 -5.54
CA VAL A 132 8.20 2.81 -4.78
C VAL A 132 8.31 1.36 -4.37
N ILE A 133 8.07 1.10 -3.09
CA ILE A 133 8.02 -0.24 -2.51
C ILE A 133 6.59 -0.49 -2.03
N VAL A 134 5.96 -1.55 -2.53
CA VAL A 134 4.66 -2.00 -2.03
C VAL A 134 4.85 -3.23 -1.19
N GLY A 135 4.21 -3.30 -0.02
CA GLY A 135 4.38 -4.41 0.90
C GLY A 135 3.13 -4.77 1.69
N VAL A 136 3.14 -5.98 2.21
CA VAL A 136 2.20 -6.47 3.22
C VAL A 136 2.98 -7.31 4.23
N THR A 137 2.63 -7.24 5.50
CA THR A 137 3.28 -8.06 6.54
C THR A 137 2.30 -9.04 7.19
N SER A 138 2.82 -10.01 7.91
CA SER A 138 2.01 -11.02 8.60
C SER A 138 0.98 -10.40 9.53
N TRP A 139 -0.28 -10.79 9.38
CA TRP A 139 -1.40 -10.30 10.18
C TRP A 139 -1.61 -11.12 11.46
N GLU A 140 -1.17 -12.38 11.47
CA GLU A 140 -1.42 -13.33 12.54
C GLU A 140 -0.75 -12.90 13.86
N ARG A 141 -1.45 -13.04 14.98
CA ARG A 141 -0.98 -12.63 16.31
C ARG A 141 0.15 -13.45 16.85
N ASP A 142 0.27 -14.70 16.46
CA ASP A 142 1.31 -15.63 16.84
C ASP A 142 2.58 -15.49 15.99
N ARG A 143 2.55 -14.63 14.94
CA ARG A 143 3.68 -14.39 14.03
C ARG A 143 4.39 -13.05 14.25
N LEU A 144 4.39 -12.54 15.48
CA LEU A 144 5.02 -11.25 15.80
C LEU A 144 6.50 -11.18 15.38
N ALA A 145 7.26 -12.24 15.64
CA ALA A 145 8.69 -12.29 15.29
C ALA A 145 8.91 -12.27 13.77
N GLU A 146 8.03 -12.93 13.00
CA GLU A 146 8.08 -12.92 11.54
C GLU A 146 7.72 -11.52 11.02
N ARG A 147 6.65 -10.91 11.52
CA ARG A 147 6.29 -9.53 11.18
C ARG A 147 7.41 -8.54 11.48
N ALA A 148 8.03 -8.63 12.64
CA ALA A 148 9.19 -7.80 13.00
C ALA A 148 10.36 -7.96 12.02
N ALA A 149 10.62 -9.19 11.55
CA ALA A 149 11.64 -9.45 10.54
C ALA A 149 11.25 -8.88 9.16
N GLN A 150 9.98 -8.96 8.77
CA GLN A 150 9.45 -8.35 7.54
C GLN A 150 9.56 -6.82 7.55
N LEU A 151 9.25 -6.19 8.69
CA LEU A 151 9.39 -4.76 8.88
C LEU A 151 10.85 -4.30 8.74
N ARG A 152 11.81 -5.04 9.31
CA ARG A 152 13.24 -4.77 9.12
C ARG A 152 13.63 -4.92 7.65
N SER A 153 13.18 -6.00 6.97
CA SER A 153 13.46 -6.21 5.54
C SER A 153 12.93 -5.06 4.68
N LEU A 154 11.71 -4.56 4.95
CA LEU A 154 11.15 -3.40 4.25
C LEU A 154 11.97 -2.13 4.52
N GLY A 155 12.39 -1.90 5.77
CA GLY A 155 13.24 -0.78 6.14
C GLY A 155 14.62 -0.84 5.48
N ASP A 156 15.24 -2.01 5.42
CA ASP A 156 16.53 -2.22 4.75
C ASP A 156 16.41 -1.99 3.25
N LEU A 157 15.35 -2.53 2.64
CA LEU A 157 15.05 -2.30 1.24
C LEU A 157 14.85 -0.81 0.94
N ALA A 158 14.06 -0.09 1.74
CA ALA A 158 13.79 1.33 1.56
C ALA A 158 15.02 2.21 1.77
N CYS A 159 16.00 1.76 2.56
CA CYS A 159 17.22 2.49 2.88
C CYS A 159 18.46 1.96 2.16
N ASP A 160 18.31 1.09 1.17
CA ASP A 160 19.40 0.62 0.33
C ASP A 160 19.87 1.72 -0.63
N ALA A 161 20.97 2.39 -0.26
CA ALA A 161 21.55 3.49 -1.03
C ALA A 161 22.00 3.09 -2.44
N GLN A 162 22.28 1.82 -2.70
CA GLN A 162 22.66 1.35 -4.03
C GLN A 162 21.48 1.38 -5.02
N ARG A 163 20.25 1.45 -4.49
CA ARG A 163 19.01 1.50 -5.25
C ARG A 163 18.36 2.87 -5.29
N ASP A 164 19.02 3.89 -4.71
CA ASP A 164 18.49 5.24 -4.62
C ASP A 164 18.50 5.97 -5.97
N GLY A 165 17.58 6.91 -6.07
CA GLY A 165 17.56 7.96 -7.07
C GLY A 165 17.58 9.34 -6.39
N PRO A 166 17.47 10.44 -7.14
CA PRO A 166 17.42 11.78 -6.58
C PRO A 166 16.15 12.04 -5.77
N LEU A 167 15.05 11.39 -6.14
CA LEU A 167 13.73 11.57 -5.53
C LEU A 167 13.55 10.70 -4.27
N PRO A 168 12.52 11.00 -3.45
CA PRO A 168 12.18 10.21 -2.28
C PRO A 168 11.89 8.75 -2.60
N VAL A 169 12.03 7.88 -1.60
CA VAL A 169 11.54 6.51 -1.63
C VAL A 169 10.21 6.44 -0.89
N PHE A 170 9.19 5.90 -1.53
CA PHE A 170 7.89 5.64 -0.94
C PHE A 170 7.76 4.17 -0.54
N VAL A 171 7.24 3.93 0.67
CA VAL A 171 6.77 2.60 1.09
C VAL A 171 5.26 2.69 1.31
N LEU A 172 4.51 1.95 0.50
CA LEU A 172 3.05 1.92 0.45
C LEU A 172 2.61 0.54 0.93
N ALA A 173 2.14 0.43 2.15
CA ALA A 173 2.03 -0.90 2.74
C ALA A 173 0.89 -1.06 3.76
N ASP A 174 0.32 -2.25 3.79
CA ASP A 174 -0.39 -2.80 4.94
C ASP A 174 0.63 -3.50 5.85
N LEU A 175 0.98 -2.84 6.95
CA LEU A 175 1.97 -3.34 7.90
C LEU A 175 1.36 -4.21 9.01
N ASN A 176 0.03 -4.39 9.01
CA ASN A 176 -0.69 -5.17 10.00
C ASN A 176 -0.31 -4.82 11.46
N THR A 177 0.18 -3.58 11.67
CA THR A 177 0.54 -3.04 12.97
C THR A 177 0.43 -1.52 12.98
N ASP A 178 0.07 -0.95 14.13
CA ASP A 178 -0.01 0.51 14.31
C ASP A 178 1.40 1.11 14.40
N PHE A 179 1.61 2.27 13.76
CA PHE A 179 2.91 2.95 13.71
C PHE A 179 3.46 3.34 15.08
N ARG A 180 2.62 3.39 16.09
CA ARG A 180 3.02 3.62 17.49
C ARG A 180 3.47 2.35 18.21
N SER A 181 3.33 1.18 17.56
CA SER A 181 3.79 -0.08 18.12
C SER A 181 5.31 -0.08 18.25
N PRO A 182 5.86 -0.67 19.33
CA PRO A 182 7.29 -0.92 19.43
C PRO A 182 7.89 -1.68 18.24
N ASP A 183 7.08 -2.52 17.58
CA ASP A 183 7.50 -3.28 16.40
C ASP A 183 7.88 -2.36 15.21
N LEU A 184 7.34 -1.14 15.15
CA LEU A 184 7.66 -0.13 14.12
C LEU A 184 8.64 0.94 14.60
N ALA A 185 9.12 0.89 15.84
CA ALA A 185 9.99 1.94 16.38
C ALA A 185 11.28 2.11 15.54
N GLU A 186 11.89 1.01 15.12
CA GLU A 186 13.08 1.04 14.27
C GLU A 186 12.76 1.64 12.87
N LEU A 187 11.69 1.19 12.25
CA LEU A 187 11.26 1.71 10.95
C LEU A 187 10.95 3.22 11.03
N GLY A 188 10.34 3.67 12.11
CA GLY A 188 10.02 5.07 12.38
C GLY A 188 11.24 5.99 12.55
N THR A 189 12.43 5.45 12.86
CA THR A 189 13.67 6.22 12.88
C THR A 189 14.25 6.44 11.47
N ARG A 190 13.82 5.67 10.50
CA ARG A 190 14.36 5.63 9.12
C ARG A 190 13.42 6.22 8.09
N LEU A 191 12.09 6.12 8.32
CA LEU A 191 11.03 6.55 7.41
C LEU A 191 10.06 7.48 8.14
N THR A 192 9.56 8.48 7.44
CA THR A 192 8.52 9.38 7.94
C THR A 192 7.14 8.79 7.68
N ASP A 193 6.35 8.58 8.71
CA ASP A 193 4.91 8.28 8.63
C ASP A 193 4.15 9.55 8.24
N THR A 194 3.63 9.60 7.02
CA THR A 194 2.98 10.80 6.48
C THR A 194 1.73 11.19 7.27
N TRP A 195 0.92 10.22 7.68
CA TRP A 195 -0.28 10.50 8.46
C TRP A 195 0.07 11.06 9.84
N GLY A 196 1.02 10.46 10.51
CA GLY A 196 1.50 10.91 11.82
C GLY A 196 2.12 12.29 11.79
N ALA A 197 2.89 12.60 10.74
CA ALA A 197 3.52 13.90 10.54
C ALA A 197 2.51 15.06 10.46
N VAL A 198 1.36 14.82 9.83
CA VAL A 198 0.32 15.87 9.64
C VAL A 198 -0.73 15.85 10.74
N ASN A 199 -1.13 14.67 11.21
CA ASN A 199 -2.30 14.49 12.07
C ASN A 199 -1.95 14.07 13.50
N GLY A 200 -0.70 13.79 13.82
CA GLY A 200 -0.28 13.22 15.10
C GLY A 200 -0.65 14.05 16.34
N ALA A 201 -0.85 15.36 16.18
CA ALA A 201 -1.29 16.27 17.24
C ALA A 201 -2.79 16.64 17.15
N LYS A 202 -3.54 16.08 16.20
CA LYS A 202 -4.96 16.42 15.96
C LYS A 202 -5.86 15.28 16.44
N PRO A 203 -7.09 15.58 16.88
CA PRO A 203 -8.09 14.57 17.23
C PRO A 203 -8.74 13.98 15.96
N ALA A 204 -7.93 13.37 15.08
CA ALA A 204 -8.40 12.69 13.88
C ALA A 204 -8.50 11.18 14.14
N ASP A 205 -9.51 10.54 13.54
CA ASP A 205 -9.65 9.09 13.61
C ASP A 205 -8.60 8.41 12.71
N PRO A 206 -7.61 7.70 13.30
CA PRO A 206 -6.50 7.12 12.54
C PRO A 206 -6.83 5.76 11.92
N ARG A 207 -7.99 5.16 12.15
CA ARG A 207 -8.26 3.76 11.82
C ARG A 207 -8.36 3.55 10.33
N THR A 208 -7.54 2.66 9.78
CA THR A 208 -7.64 2.17 8.40
C THR A 208 -8.36 0.82 8.33
N TYR A 209 -8.32 0.03 9.39
CA TYR A 209 -9.13 -1.16 9.60
C TYR A 209 -10.04 -0.95 10.82
N SER A 210 -11.36 -1.03 10.64
CA SER A 210 -12.30 -0.54 11.64
C SER A 210 -13.61 -1.32 11.69
N ALA A 211 -14.10 -1.57 12.90
CA ALA A 211 -15.45 -2.10 13.15
C ALA A 211 -16.59 -1.28 12.53
N GLN A 212 -16.33 -0.05 12.12
CA GLN A 212 -17.32 0.76 11.40
C GLN A 212 -17.44 0.39 9.93
N ASN A 213 -16.44 -0.30 9.37
CA ASN A 213 -16.52 -0.87 8.04
C ASN A 213 -17.26 -2.20 8.10
N ARG A 214 -18.37 -2.32 7.37
CA ARG A 214 -19.23 -3.52 7.39
C ARG A 214 -18.54 -4.79 6.88
N PHE A 215 -17.44 -4.66 6.16
CA PHE A 215 -16.65 -5.78 5.65
C PHE A 215 -15.49 -6.16 6.57
N ALA A 216 -15.12 -5.30 7.53
CA ALA A 216 -14.12 -5.67 8.50
C ALA A 216 -14.63 -6.81 9.37
N SER A 217 -13.79 -7.82 9.55
CA SER A 217 -14.13 -9.00 10.31
C SER A 217 -14.27 -8.71 11.81
N ASP A 218 -15.21 -9.40 12.45
CA ASP A 218 -15.32 -9.48 13.90
C ASP A 218 -14.29 -10.44 14.53
N ALA A 219 -13.46 -11.07 13.73
CA ALA A 219 -12.48 -12.01 14.19
C ALA A 219 -11.50 -11.35 15.16
N ALA A 220 -11.37 -11.91 16.36
CA ALA A 220 -10.51 -11.35 17.41
C ALA A 220 -9.02 -11.38 17.06
N GLU A 221 -8.63 -12.21 16.09
CA GLU A 221 -7.26 -12.36 15.58
C GLU A 221 -6.83 -11.18 14.73
N LEU A 222 -7.75 -10.45 14.12
CA LEU A 222 -7.45 -9.37 13.20
C LEU A 222 -7.04 -8.07 13.92
N GLN A 223 -6.37 -7.18 13.19
CA GLN A 223 -5.85 -5.91 13.68
C GLN A 223 -6.92 -4.82 13.80
N PHE A 224 -8.02 -5.18 14.39
CA PHE A 224 -9.26 -4.45 14.47
C PHE A 224 -9.14 -3.09 15.13
N ASN A 225 -9.81 -2.06 14.61
CA ASN A 225 -9.79 -0.69 15.11
C ASN A 225 -8.40 -0.07 15.19
N ARG A 226 -7.55 -0.29 14.21
CA ARG A 226 -6.19 0.23 14.15
C ARG A 226 -5.90 0.91 12.82
N ARG A 227 -4.84 1.72 12.82
CA ARG A 227 -4.19 2.19 11.60
C ARG A 227 -3.06 1.23 11.27
N ILE A 228 -3.27 0.41 10.25
CA ILE A 228 -2.33 -0.62 9.82
C ILE A 228 -1.82 -0.40 8.40
N ASP A 229 -2.50 0.45 7.63
CA ASP A 229 -2.07 0.87 6.29
C ASP A 229 -1.30 2.19 6.38
N HIS A 230 -0.14 2.26 5.73
CA HIS A 230 0.80 3.36 5.88
C HIS A 230 1.39 3.80 4.56
N VAL A 231 1.41 5.12 4.35
CA VAL A 231 2.27 5.78 3.37
C VAL A 231 3.48 6.29 4.13
N LEU A 232 4.65 5.69 3.88
CA LEU A 232 5.91 6.07 4.50
C LEU A 232 6.83 6.67 3.44
N VAL A 233 7.63 7.66 3.84
CA VAL A 233 8.55 8.36 2.94
C VAL A 233 9.93 8.42 3.56
N ARG A 234 10.94 8.05 2.79
CA ARG A 234 12.34 8.41 3.05
C ARG A 234 12.72 9.55 2.12
N PRO A 235 13.23 10.68 2.64
CA PRO A 235 13.75 11.75 1.79
C PRO A 235 14.78 11.22 0.79
N GLY A 236 14.82 11.82 -0.40
CA GLY A 236 15.84 11.57 -1.41
C GLY A 236 17.18 12.23 -1.08
N SER A 237 17.83 12.79 -2.10
CA SER A 237 19.05 13.57 -1.88
C SER A 237 18.75 14.89 -1.15
N PRO A 238 19.76 15.52 -0.51
CA PRO A 238 19.59 16.83 0.15
C PRO A 238 19.06 17.93 -0.77
N GLU A 239 19.26 17.80 -2.07
CA GLU A 239 18.75 18.72 -3.10
C GLU A 239 17.25 18.57 -3.36
N HIS A 240 16.66 17.48 -2.87
CA HIS A 240 15.24 17.15 -2.99
C HIS A 240 14.60 16.89 -1.61
N PRO A 241 14.55 17.92 -0.75
CA PRO A 241 13.86 17.80 0.53
C PRO A 241 12.37 17.55 0.33
N VAL A 242 11.76 16.87 1.26
CA VAL A 242 10.33 16.55 1.22
C VAL A 242 9.57 17.26 2.33
N ARG A 243 8.36 17.71 2.02
CA ARG A 243 7.39 18.21 2.99
C ARG A 243 6.08 17.42 2.85
N ILE A 244 5.58 16.91 3.94
CA ILE A 244 4.26 16.28 3.94
C ILE A 244 3.20 17.39 4.03
N ALA A 245 2.50 17.63 2.93
CA ALA A 245 1.50 18.68 2.83
C ALA A 245 0.14 18.25 3.37
N GLY A 246 -0.18 16.97 3.24
CA GLY A 246 -1.45 16.40 3.73
C GLY A 246 -1.41 14.89 3.81
N SER A 247 -2.25 14.33 4.68
CA SER A 247 -2.53 12.89 4.70
C SER A 247 -3.93 12.65 5.24
N ARG A 248 -4.66 11.73 4.61
CA ARG A 248 -6.07 11.44 4.88
C ARG A 248 -6.35 9.96 4.81
N ILE A 249 -7.34 9.54 5.58
CA ILE A 249 -7.96 8.22 5.49
C ILE A 249 -9.33 8.40 4.85
N VAL A 250 -9.53 7.75 3.71
CA VAL A 250 -10.73 7.88 2.87
C VAL A 250 -11.70 6.77 3.24
N ARG A 251 -12.93 7.15 3.57
CA ARG A 251 -14.01 6.24 3.96
C ARG A 251 -15.19 6.35 2.99
N ASP A 252 -14.86 6.50 1.72
CA ASP A 252 -15.86 6.59 0.66
C ASP A 252 -16.61 5.27 0.52
N GLU A 253 -17.89 5.36 0.27
CA GLU A 253 -18.75 4.25 -0.12
C GLU A 253 -19.26 4.45 -1.54
N PHE A 254 -19.42 3.35 -2.25
CA PHE A 254 -20.01 3.31 -3.58
C PHE A 254 -21.30 2.49 -3.53
N ASP A 255 -22.42 3.10 -3.90
CA ASP A 255 -23.75 2.49 -3.80
C ASP A 255 -24.06 1.91 -2.40
N GLY A 256 -23.61 2.61 -1.34
CA GLY A 256 -23.77 2.19 0.05
C GLY A 256 -22.91 0.99 0.47
N LEU A 257 -21.84 0.71 -0.29
CA LEU A 257 -20.86 -0.33 0.03
C LEU A 257 -19.46 0.24 0.14
N PRO A 258 -18.70 -0.07 1.20
CA PRO A 258 -17.26 0.16 1.21
C PRO A 258 -16.60 -0.65 0.09
N PRO A 259 -15.65 -0.08 -0.66
CA PRO A 259 -14.97 -0.84 -1.72
C PRO A 259 -14.03 -1.93 -1.21
N SER A 260 -13.59 -1.85 0.04
CA SER A 260 -12.73 -2.83 0.72
C SER A 260 -13.06 -2.86 2.21
N ASP A 261 -12.60 -3.86 2.94
CA ASP A 261 -12.62 -3.90 4.40
C ASP A 261 -11.56 -2.96 5.03
N HIS A 262 -10.59 -2.50 4.23
CA HIS A 262 -9.65 -1.44 4.57
C HIS A 262 -10.06 -0.09 3.97
N TYR A 263 -9.65 1.00 4.62
CA TYR A 263 -9.79 2.35 4.11
C TYR A 263 -8.52 2.81 3.38
N LEU A 264 -8.69 3.46 2.23
CA LEU A 264 -7.59 4.05 1.45
C LEU A 264 -6.88 5.14 2.25
N VAL A 265 -5.55 5.15 2.24
CA VAL A 265 -4.72 6.24 2.76
C VAL A 265 -4.15 7.03 1.60
N VAL A 266 -4.36 8.36 1.60
CA VAL A 266 -3.84 9.27 0.57
C VAL A 266 -2.97 10.33 1.24
N SER A 267 -1.80 10.60 0.68
CA SER A 267 -0.84 11.58 1.20
C SER A 267 -0.28 12.45 0.08
N ASP A 268 -0.27 13.76 0.31
CA ASP A 268 0.34 14.75 -0.57
C ASP A 268 1.75 15.07 -0.06
N VAL A 269 2.76 14.76 -0.89
CA VAL A 269 4.19 14.94 -0.59
C VAL A 269 4.77 15.94 -1.57
N GLU A 270 5.22 17.08 -1.06
CA GLU A 270 5.88 18.12 -1.84
C GLU A 270 7.36 17.83 -1.98
N LEU A 271 7.86 17.97 -3.21
CA LEU A 271 9.28 17.97 -3.57
C LEU A 271 9.73 19.41 -3.69
N SER A 272 10.68 19.80 -2.90
CA SER A 272 11.21 21.19 -2.90
C SER A 272 12.54 21.27 -3.61
#